data_42612c06aba272ab9303fa0f79e62500
#
_entry.id   42612c06aba272ab9303fa0f79e62500
#
_cell.length_a   1.000
_cell.length_b   1.000
_cell.length_c   1.000
_cell.angle_alpha   90.00
_cell.angle_beta   90.00
_cell.angle_gamma   90.00
#
_symmetry.space_group_name_H-M   'P 1'
#
loop_
_entity.id
_entity.type
_entity.pdbx_description
1 polymer ?
#
loop_
_entity_poly.entity_id
_entity_poly.type
_entity_poly.pdbx_seq_one_letter_code
_entity_poly.pdbx_strand_id
1 'polypeptide(L)'
;MKGLKKMKYSIQFSDAIHILAYIEIFKNTNLLSSEIIAGSVKTNPANIRKIMSNLKKSNLITTQTGKANPILARPPEEISLLDVYKSIEGNTNLIHVD
;
A
#
# COMPACT_ATOMS: atom_id res chain seq x y z
N MET A 1 -13.03 -23.75 4.11
CA MET A 1 -13.57 -22.60 3.40
C MET A 1 -12.86 -22.40 2.08
N LYS A 2 -13.46 -22.89 1.07
CA LYS A 2 -12.82 -22.77 -0.24
C LYS A 2 -12.69 -21.35 -0.71
N GLY A 3 -13.68 -20.53 -0.42
CA GLY A 3 -13.60 -19.14 -0.82
C GLY A 3 -12.43 -18.43 -0.23
N LEU A 4 -12.12 -18.72 1.03
CA LEU A 4 -11.00 -18.07 1.68
C LEU A 4 -9.68 -18.49 1.06
N LYS A 5 -9.57 -19.74 0.66
CA LYS A 5 -8.35 -20.18 0.01
C LYS A 5 -8.13 -19.47 -1.30
N LYS A 6 -9.18 -19.26 -2.05
CA LYS A 6 -9.04 -18.57 -3.33
C LYS A 6 -8.76 -17.11 -3.18
N MET A 7 -9.15 -16.56 -2.06
CA MET A 7 -8.93 -15.16 -1.80
C MET A 7 -7.62 -14.89 -1.10
N LYS A 8 -6.66 -15.71 -1.32
CA LYS A 8 -5.38 -15.54 -0.67
C LYS A 8 -4.95 -14.09 -0.68
N TYR A 9 -4.74 -13.56 0.48
CA TYR A 9 -4.15 -12.25 0.60
C TYR A 9 -2.65 -12.43 0.53
N SER A 10 -2.04 -11.80 -0.44
CA SER A 10 -0.60 -11.87 -0.55
C SER A 10 0.03 -11.11 0.60
N ILE A 11 1.28 -11.41 0.87
CA ILE A 11 2.04 -10.66 1.85
C ILE A 11 2.09 -9.19 1.43
N GLN A 12 2.17 -8.94 0.13
CA GLN A 12 2.22 -7.56 -0.34
C GLN A 12 0.93 -6.81 -0.06
N PHE A 13 -0.22 -7.50 -0.13
CA PHE A 13 -1.48 -6.87 0.22
C PHE A 13 -1.49 -6.45 1.68
N SER A 14 -1.08 -7.37 2.54
CA SER A 14 -1.00 -7.09 3.97
C SER A 14 0.00 -5.96 4.25
N ASP A 15 1.15 -6.00 3.60
CA ASP A 15 2.14 -4.95 3.76
C ASP A 15 1.60 -3.60 3.28
N ALA A 16 0.83 -3.61 2.20
CA ALA A 16 0.27 -2.36 1.68
C ALA A 16 -0.68 -1.72 2.68
N ILE A 17 -1.52 -2.52 3.32
CA ILE A 17 -2.42 -2.00 4.34
C ILE A 17 -1.61 -1.41 5.49
N HIS A 18 -0.57 -2.10 5.91
CA HIS A 18 0.29 -1.62 6.99
C HIS A 18 0.97 -0.32 6.59
N ILE A 19 1.44 -0.24 5.34
CA ILE A 19 2.08 0.98 4.85
C ILE A 19 1.12 2.15 4.85
N LEU A 20 -0.11 1.94 4.39
CA LEU A 20 -1.09 3.02 4.36
C LEU A 20 -1.39 3.53 5.76
N ALA A 21 -1.56 2.61 6.71
CA ALA A 21 -1.80 2.99 8.10
C ALA A 21 -0.59 3.74 8.66
N TYR A 22 0.60 3.27 8.34
CA TYR A 22 1.82 3.90 8.80
C TYR A 22 1.93 5.33 8.29
N ILE A 23 1.66 5.53 7.01
CA ILE A 23 1.72 6.86 6.41
C ILE A 23 0.75 7.81 7.09
N GLU A 24 -0.45 7.33 7.38
CA GLU A 24 -1.45 8.17 8.02
C GLU A 24 -1.06 8.53 9.45
N ILE A 25 -0.52 7.56 10.17
CA ILE A 25 -0.15 7.78 11.57
C ILE A 25 1.05 8.72 11.67
N PHE A 26 2.03 8.55 10.80
CA PHE A 26 3.29 9.29 10.90
C PHE A 26 3.41 10.42 9.89
N LYS A 27 2.31 10.84 9.31
CA LYS A 27 2.35 11.96 8.37
C LYS A 27 2.93 13.18 9.07
N ASN A 28 3.62 14.00 8.30
CA ASN A 28 4.27 15.20 8.81
C ASN A 28 5.43 14.94 9.77
N THR A 29 5.98 13.74 9.70
CA THR A 29 7.17 13.41 10.49
C THR A 29 8.31 13.05 9.56
N ASN A 30 9.48 12.82 10.15
CA ASN A 30 10.65 12.38 9.39
C ASN A 30 10.74 10.86 9.27
N LEU A 31 9.67 10.15 9.61
CA LEU A 31 9.70 8.69 9.72
C LEU A 31 9.11 7.98 8.51
N LEU A 32 9.12 8.63 7.35
CA LEU A 32 8.44 8.09 6.17
C LEU A 32 9.39 7.64 5.07
N SER A 33 10.65 7.40 5.38
CA SER A 33 11.58 6.84 4.40
C SER A 33 11.30 5.36 4.19
N SER A 34 11.68 4.84 3.01
CA SER A 34 11.49 3.42 2.73
C SER A 34 12.20 2.55 3.76
N GLU A 35 13.37 2.98 4.21
CA GLU A 35 14.12 2.21 5.18
C GLU A 35 13.41 2.14 6.52
N ILE A 36 12.87 3.25 6.97
CA ILE A 36 12.18 3.26 8.27
C ILE A 36 10.89 2.48 8.19
N ILE A 37 10.14 2.67 7.11
CA ILE A 37 8.89 1.93 6.92
C ILE A 37 9.17 0.43 6.82
N ALA A 38 10.24 0.06 6.14
CA ALA A 38 10.60 -1.35 6.00
C ALA A 38 10.85 -1.99 7.36
N GLY A 39 11.47 -1.25 8.27
CA GLY A 39 11.68 -1.76 9.62
C GLY A 39 10.39 -2.00 10.37
N SER A 40 9.42 -1.11 10.20
CA SER A 40 8.13 -1.26 10.86
C SER A 40 7.31 -2.41 10.28
N VAL A 41 7.33 -2.54 8.97
CA VAL A 41 6.54 -3.56 8.27
C VAL A 41 7.26 -4.91 8.28
N LYS A 42 8.54 -4.90 8.62
CA LYS A 42 9.37 -6.11 8.67
C LYS A 42 9.60 -6.70 7.29
N THR A 43 9.98 -5.83 6.37
CA THR A 43 10.34 -6.22 5.04
C THR A 43 11.58 -5.41 4.63
N ASN A 44 11.91 -5.39 3.35
CA ASN A 44 13.09 -4.64 2.91
C ASN A 44 12.65 -3.38 2.15
N PRO A 45 13.55 -2.40 2.05
CA PRO A 45 13.19 -1.14 1.40
C PRO A 45 12.78 -1.29 -0.06
N ALA A 46 13.35 -2.25 -0.78
CA ALA A 46 12.99 -2.45 -2.18
C ALA A 46 11.53 -2.86 -2.30
N ASN A 47 11.06 -3.71 -1.39
CA ASN A 47 9.66 -4.12 -1.39
C ASN A 47 8.74 -2.95 -1.05
N ILE A 48 9.17 -2.12 -0.10
CA ILE A 48 8.40 -0.94 0.24
C ILE A 48 8.25 -0.03 -0.98
N ARG A 49 9.35 0.23 -1.68
CA ARG A 49 9.30 1.08 -2.87
C ARG A 49 8.40 0.51 -3.95
N LYS A 50 8.43 -0.81 -4.11
CA LYS A 50 7.58 -1.46 -5.10
C LYS A 50 6.11 -1.28 -4.75
N ILE A 51 5.76 -1.53 -3.49
CA ILE A 51 4.37 -1.40 -3.06
C ILE A 51 3.92 0.05 -3.15
N MET A 52 4.76 0.97 -2.72
CA MET A 52 4.40 2.39 -2.79
C MET A 52 4.21 2.85 -4.23
N SER A 53 5.00 2.33 -5.15
CA SER A 53 4.81 2.65 -6.55
C SER A 53 3.42 2.22 -7.04
N ASN A 54 3.00 1.03 -6.64
CA ASN A 54 1.68 0.53 -7.01
C ASN A 54 0.57 1.37 -6.38
N LEU A 55 0.73 1.71 -5.11
CA LEU A 55 -0.25 2.55 -4.43
C LEU A 55 -0.36 3.93 -5.09
N LYS A 56 0.76 4.46 -5.52
CA LYS A 56 0.78 5.76 -6.17
C LYS A 56 0.08 5.70 -7.53
N LYS A 57 0.33 4.64 -8.30
CA LYS A 57 -0.32 4.48 -9.59
C LYS A 57 -1.82 4.38 -9.48
N SER A 58 -2.30 3.86 -8.37
CA SER A 58 -3.74 3.72 -8.12
C SER A 58 -4.33 4.92 -7.42
N ASN A 59 -3.55 5.98 -7.23
CA ASN A 59 -4.00 7.21 -6.58
C ASN A 59 -4.45 7.01 -5.14
N LEU A 60 -3.80 6.07 -4.46
CA LEU A 60 -4.05 5.88 -3.03
C LEU A 60 -3.08 6.68 -2.19
N ILE A 61 -1.88 6.95 -2.73
CA ILE A 61 -0.93 7.85 -2.11
C ILE A 61 -0.40 8.83 -3.15
N THR A 62 0.13 9.92 -2.67
CA THR A 62 0.78 10.90 -3.53
C THR A 62 1.93 11.50 -2.74
N THR A 63 2.68 12.38 -3.35
CA THR A 63 3.75 13.10 -2.65
C THR A 63 3.39 14.57 -2.59
N GLN A 64 3.74 15.19 -1.47
CA GLN A 64 3.50 16.62 -1.35
C GLN A 64 4.46 17.39 -2.24
N THR A 65 3.96 18.48 -2.79
CA THR A 65 4.79 19.36 -3.61
C THR A 65 5.98 19.85 -2.80
N GLY A 66 7.17 19.70 -3.38
CA GLY A 66 8.37 20.16 -2.73
C GLY A 66 8.89 19.25 -1.63
N LYS A 67 8.25 18.12 -1.40
CA LYS A 67 8.70 17.17 -0.39
C LYS A 67 8.60 15.76 -0.95
N ALA A 68 9.53 14.94 -0.52
CA ALA A 68 9.54 13.55 -0.97
C ALA A 68 8.63 12.65 -0.14
N ASN A 69 8.00 13.18 0.88
CA ASN A 69 7.22 12.35 1.80
C ASN A 69 5.88 11.96 1.21
N PRO A 70 5.50 10.69 1.33
CA PRO A 70 4.19 10.26 0.86
C PRO A 70 3.10 10.71 1.81
N ILE A 71 1.92 10.93 1.25
CA ILE A 71 0.70 11.16 2.01
C ILE A 71 -0.42 10.40 1.33
N LEU A 72 -1.48 10.12 2.07
CA LEU A 72 -2.65 9.51 1.45
C LEU A 72 -3.27 10.50 0.48
N ALA A 73 -3.65 10.02 -0.69
CA ALA A 73 -4.27 10.86 -1.70
C ALA A 73 -5.75 11.11 -1.40
N ARG A 74 -6.33 10.29 -0.53
CA ARG A 74 -7.73 10.41 -0.13
C ARG A 74 -7.84 10.15 1.35
N PRO A 75 -8.91 10.62 2.01
CA PRO A 75 -9.10 10.31 3.43
C PRO A 75 -9.10 8.80 3.65
N PRO A 76 -8.56 8.33 4.78
CA PRO A 76 -8.48 6.89 5.02
C PRO A 76 -9.84 6.19 4.92
N GLU A 77 -10.90 6.85 5.36
CA GLU A 77 -12.22 6.24 5.32
C GLU A 77 -12.76 6.08 3.89
N GLU A 78 -12.11 6.69 2.92
CA GLU A 78 -12.50 6.56 1.51
C GLU A 78 -11.65 5.56 0.76
N ILE A 79 -10.71 4.92 1.44
CA ILE A 79 -9.87 3.90 0.83
C ILE A 79 -10.37 2.54 1.30
N SER A 80 -10.90 1.76 0.38
CA SER A 80 -11.43 0.45 0.73
C SER A 80 -10.36 -0.62 0.59
N LEU A 81 -10.62 -1.77 1.20
CA LEU A 81 -9.73 -2.92 1.03
C LEU A 81 -9.69 -3.35 -0.43
N LEU A 82 -10.79 -3.20 -1.13
CA LEU A 82 -10.81 -3.53 -2.55
C LEU A 82 -9.89 -2.61 -3.34
N ASP A 83 -9.86 -1.32 -3.00
CA ASP A 83 -8.95 -0.40 -3.66
C ASP A 83 -7.50 -0.86 -3.49
N VAL A 84 -7.15 -1.25 -2.28
CA VAL A 84 -5.79 -1.71 -1.99
C VAL A 84 -5.51 -3.01 -2.73
N TYR A 85 -6.46 -3.91 -2.72
CA TYR A 85 -6.29 -5.19 -3.39
C TYR A 85 -6.03 -4.99 -4.88
N LYS A 86 -6.83 -4.16 -5.51
CA LYS A 86 -6.65 -3.88 -6.94
C LYS A 86 -5.29 -3.25 -7.22
N SER A 87 -4.85 -2.40 -6.33
CA SER A 87 -3.57 -1.73 -6.50
C SER A 87 -2.41 -2.71 -6.47
N ILE A 88 -2.46 -3.67 -5.56
CA ILE A 88 -1.35 -4.59 -5.33
C ILE A 88 -1.41 -5.78 -6.28
N GLU A 89 -2.58 -6.36 -6.45
CA GLU A 89 -2.69 -7.56 -7.27
C GLU A 89 -2.74 -7.23 -8.75
N GLY A 90 -2.99 -5.98 -9.07
CA GLY A 90 -3.01 -5.58 -10.44
C GLY A 90 -4.25 -5.99 -11.18
N ASN A 91 -4.35 -5.51 -12.39
CA ASN A 91 -5.54 -5.77 -13.18
C ASN A 91 -5.59 -7.19 -13.70
N THR A 92 -4.43 -7.77 -13.87
CA THR A 92 -4.34 -9.09 -14.47
C THR A 92 -5.06 -10.13 -13.65
N ASN A 93 -4.87 -10.07 -12.36
CA ASN A 93 -5.48 -11.08 -11.48
C ASN A 93 -6.98 -10.95 -11.42
N LEU A 94 -7.46 -9.75 -11.52
CA LEU A 94 -8.90 -9.53 -11.47
C LEU A 94 -9.59 -10.03 -12.72
N ILE A 95 -8.89 -9.99 -13.82
CA ILE A 95 -9.44 -10.44 -15.09
C ILE A 95 -9.67 -11.93 -15.09
N HIS A 96 -8.90 -12.64 -14.32
CA HIS A 96 -8.95 -14.09 -14.33
C HIS A 96 -9.80 -14.68 -13.24
N VAL A 97 -10.71 -13.94 -12.77
CA VAL A 97 -11.60 -14.42 -11.74
C VAL A 97 -12.69 -15.22 -12.38
N ASP A 98 -12.62 -16.32 -12.66
CA ASP A 98 -13.70 -17.06 -13.29
C ASP A 98 -14.21 -18.14 -12.42
#